data_06258a025ad4b01801877ff8c2d9bb61
#
_entry.id   06258a025ad4b01801877ff8c2d9bb61
#
_cell.length_a   1.000
_cell.length_b   1.000
_cell.length_c   1.000
_cell.angle_alpha   90.00
_cell.angle_beta   90.00
_cell.angle_gamma   90.00
#
_symmetry.space_group_name_H-M   'P 1'
#
loop_
_entity.id
_entity.type
_entity.pdbx_description
1 polymer ?
#
loop_
_entity_poly.entity_id
_entity_poly.type
_entity_poly.pdbx_seq_one_letter_code
_entity_poly.pdbx_strand_id
1 'polypeptide(L)'
;MSALDGLAREVRATLMPGFSGHSAPEWVLRALRDGLLSVCVYGGNVRDRAQLSALGGELRAAAPGTLVAIDEEGGEVTRLHYLEGAPYPGAAILGRIGDLSYTEEIGRRVGGDILASGFNLALAPDADVNSNPRNPVIGTRSFGEDPATVAQHVAAWVRGLRGTGARACPKHFPGHGDTAQDSHLALPVVDAEPAVVEARDLPPFAAAVAAGAEAIMTSHILLPRLDPEAPATFSRPILQGLLRERLGFEGAIVSDALDMRGASGGIGIPEAAVRALVAGCDLLCLGTDTTFEQLREIEEHVLAAVREGRLAEARVLEAAERVRSLAGSGSRETSAAQSPAAPSAEEVARIVASFDGVAAARDWLRAHPASTVLRVDAEVNMAVGFAPWGPFAAAAHPLPHQRAAARAFSERVSARVDALLPMPWPLRSDAWNGLIVIGRELHRHEFARDGVDALREAGIPVLLVETGWPEAPEAGRRRYADVACYGSSALAGAALLELLRQSEPGEAGDAPEPGGAPDGGAA
;
A
#
# COMPACT_ATOMS: atom_id res chain seq x y z
N MET A 1 -35.15 -22.48 12.95
CA MET A 1 -33.74 -22.71 12.58
C MET A 1 -33.17 -23.80 13.44
N SER A 2 -32.58 -24.84 12.88
CA SER A 2 -31.89 -25.88 13.67
C SER A 2 -30.61 -25.30 14.31
N ALA A 3 -30.09 -25.95 15.36
CA ALA A 3 -28.82 -25.53 15.98
C ALA A 3 -27.65 -25.52 14.95
N LEU A 4 -27.72 -26.44 13.99
CA LEU A 4 -26.75 -26.52 12.87
C LEU A 4 -26.87 -25.31 11.92
N ASP A 5 -28.08 -24.84 11.63
CA ASP A 5 -28.27 -23.64 10.79
C ASP A 5 -27.74 -22.40 11.52
N GLY A 6 -27.86 -22.34 12.85
CA GLY A 6 -27.29 -21.30 13.68
C GLY A 6 -25.77 -21.24 13.59
N LEU A 7 -25.09 -22.36 13.80
CA LEU A 7 -23.63 -22.43 13.75
C LEU A 7 -23.08 -22.14 12.34
N ALA A 8 -23.77 -22.61 11.28
CA ALA A 8 -23.37 -22.31 9.90
C ALA A 8 -23.38 -20.79 9.62
N ARG A 9 -24.35 -20.06 10.20
CA ARG A 9 -24.39 -18.60 10.09
C ARG A 9 -23.23 -17.93 10.84
N GLU A 10 -22.84 -18.48 11.98
CA GLU A 10 -21.69 -17.98 12.75
C GLU A 10 -20.37 -18.22 12.01
N VAL A 11 -20.18 -19.41 11.41
CA VAL A 11 -19.03 -19.70 10.55
C VAL A 11 -18.99 -18.71 9.38
N ARG A 12 -20.12 -18.50 8.69
CA ARG A 12 -20.18 -17.58 7.55
C ARG A 12 -19.83 -16.14 7.94
N ALA A 13 -20.18 -15.72 9.14
CA ALA A 13 -19.86 -14.40 9.67
C ALA A 13 -18.33 -14.16 9.81
N THR A 14 -17.52 -15.23 9.91
CA THR A 14 -16.06 -15.14 10.01
C THR A 14 -15.34 -15.13 8.66
N LEU A 15 -16.06 -15.23 7.54
CA LEU A 15 -15.48 -15.35 6.20
C LEU A 15 -15.54 -14.01 5.45
N MET A 16 -14.47 -13.67 4.73
CA MET A 16 -14.38 -12.47 3.87
C MET A 16 -13.91 -12.90 2.48
N PRO A 17 -14.81 -13.33 1.59
CA PRO A 17 -14.45 -13.69 0.22
C PRO A 17 -14.19 -12.45 -0.63
N GLY A 18 -13.26 -12.58 -1.60
CA GLY A 18 -13.29 -11.80 -2.81
C GLY A 18 -14.19 -12.47 -3.85
N PHE A 19 -14.28 -11.89 -5.04
CA PHE A 19 -15.05 -12.46 -6.16
C PHE A 19 -14.57 -11.88 -7.49
N SER A 20 -14.82 -12.57 -8.58
CA SER A 20 -14.47 -12.09 -9.93
C SER A 20 -15.55 -11.18 -10.51
N GLY A 21 -15.14 -10.21 -11.34
CA GLY A 21 -16.02 -9.35 -12.12
C GLY A 21 -16.23 -7.96 -11.55
N HIS A 22 -16.92 -7.11 -12.32
CA HIS A 22 -17.11 -5.67 -12.02
C HIS A 22 -18.46 -5.35 -11.37
N SER A 23 -19.27 -6.35 -11.05
CA SER A 23 -20.55 -6.25 -10.33
C SER A 23 -20.62 -7.38 -9.31
N ALA A 24 -21.40 -7.20 -8.24
CA ALA A 24 -21.58 -8.23 -7.24
C ALA A 24 -22.31 -9.45 -7.82
N PRO A 25 -21.71 -10.65 -7.78
CA PRO A 25 -22.41 -11.86 -8.20
C PRO A 25 -23.61 -12.13 -7.29
N GLU A 26 -24.69 -12.70 -7.83
CA GLU A 26 -25.91 -12.99 -7.05
C GLU A 26 -25.63 -13.88 -5.83
N TRP A 27 -24.65 -14.79 -5.93
CA TRP A 27 -24.27 -15.63 -4.79
C TRP A 27 -23.69 -14.82 -3.62
N VAL A 28 -22.91 -13.75 -3.91
CA VAL A 28 -22.38 -12.83 -2.88
C VAL A 28 -23.52 -12.09 -2.19
N LEU A 29 -24.43 -11.50 -2.98
CA LEU A 29 -25.58 -10.76 -2.44
C LEU A 29 -26.48 -11.65 -1.60
N ARG A 30 -26.67 -12.92 -1.99
CA ARG A 30 -27.41 -13.91 -1.21
C ARG A 30 -26.67 -14.28 0.07
N ALA A 31 -25.35 -14.56 0.00
CA ALA A 31 -24.56 -14.90 1.17
C ALA A 31 -24.58 -13.77 2.23
N LEU A 32 -24.52 -12.50 1.79
CA LEU A 32 -24.65 -11.34 2.68
C LEU A 32 -26.02 -11.32 3.40
N ARG A 33 -27.11 -11.58 2.69
CA ARG A 33 -28.45 -11.69 3.29
C ARG A 33 -28.56 -12.89 4.26
N ASP A 34 -27.79 -13.95 4.00
CA ASP A 34 -27.80 -15.20 4.77
C ASP A 34 -26.75 -15.25 5.90
N GLY A 35 -26.08 -14.12 6.21
CA GLY A 35 -25.22 -13.99 7.38
C GLY A 35 -23.72 -13.82 7.12
N LEU A 36 -23.27 -13.75 5.85
CA LEU A 36 -21.95 -13.22 5.53
C LEU A 36 -21.91 -11.74 5.98
N LEU A 37 -20.85 -11.33 6.68
CA LEU A 37 -20.74 -9.96 7.19
C LEU A 37 -19.74 -9.10 6.42
N SER A 38 -18.91 -9.69 5.58
CA SER A 38 -17.83 -8.99 4.91
C SER A 38 -17.50 -9.55 3.54
N VAL A 39 -17.01 -8.67 2.68
CA VAL A 39 -16.43 -8.98 1.36
C VAL A 39 -15.20 -8.11 1.12
N CYS A 40 -14.24 -8.61 0.34
CA CYS A 40 -13.07 -7.85 -0.07
C CYS A 40 -13.12 -7.58 -1.58
N VAL A 41 -12.76 -6.34 -1.96
CA VAL A 41 -12.71 -5.90 -3.37
C VAL A 41 -11.25 -5.65 -3.76
N TYR A 42 -10.87 -6.21 -4.90
CA TYR A 42 -9.49 -6.21 -5.41
C TYR A 42 -9.36 -5.47 -6.74
N GLY A 43 -8.13 -5.31 -7.23
CA GLY A 43 -7.85 -4.62 -8.51
C GLY A 43 -8.59 -5.21 -9.72
N GLY A 44 -8.81 -6.54 -9.76
CA GLY A 44 -9.60 -7.22 -10.79
C GLY A 44 -11.08 -6.83 -10.83
N ASN A 45 -11.61 -6.21 -9.76
CA ASN A 45 -12.99 -5.72 -9.72
C ASN A 45 -13.12 -4.28 -10.24
N VAL A 46 -12.02 -3.62 -10.60
CA VAL A 46 -12.01 -2.21 -10.98
C VAL A 46 -12.05 -2.05 -12.49
N ARG A 47 -13.09 -1.41 -13.02
CA ARG A 47 -13.20 -0.95 -14.40
C ARG A 47 -13.04 0.57 -14.49
N ASP A 48 -13.71 1.30 -13.61
CA ASP A 48 -13.63 2.74 -13.44
C ASP A 48 -14.18 3.13 -12.05
N ARG A 49 -13.94 4.36 -11.62
CA ARG A 49 -14.32 4.82 -10.27
C ARG A 49 -15.85 4.82 -10.07
N ALA A 50 -16.63 5.17 -11.08
CA ALA A 50 -18.09 5.21 -10.98
C ALA A 50 -18.67 3.79 -10.81
N GLN A 51 -18.15 2.83 -11.58
CA GLN A 51 -18.51 1.43 -11.45
C GLN A 51 -18.14 0.89 -10.07
N LEU A 52 -16.93 1.21 -9.58
CA LEU A 52 -16.45 0.75 -8.28
C LEU A 52 -17.33 1.30 -7.14
N SER A 53 -17.72 2.57 -7.21
CA SER A 53 -18.64 3.18 -6.24
C SER A 53 -20.04 2.55 -6.30
N ALA A 54 -20.53 2.21 -7.49
CA ALA A 54 -21.80 1.50 -7.64
C ALA A 54 -21.73 0.10 -7.04
N LEU A 55 -20.62 -0.62 -7.24
CA LEU A 55 -20.37 -1.93 -6.64
C LEU A 55 -20.35 -1.85 -5.10
N GLY A 56 -19.63 -0.88 -4.52
CA GLY A 56 -19.59 -0.66 -3.07
C GLY A 56 -20.99 -0.37 -2.50
N GLY A 57 -21.78 0.46 -3.20
CA GLY A 57 -23.17 0.74 -2.85
C GLY A 57 -24.07 -0.50 -2.92
N GLU A 58 -23.93 -1.32 -3.95
CA GLU A 58 -24.70 -2.57 -4.13
C GLU A 58 -24.43 -3.57 -3.00
N LEU A 59 -23.14 -3.77 -2.67
CA LEU A 59 -22.73 -4.67 -1.59
C LEU A 59 -23.28 -4.22 -0.22
N ARG A 60 -23.19 -2.93 0.08
CA ARG A 60 -23.74 -2.38 1.33
C ARG A 60 -25.28 -2.45 1.41
N ALA A 61 -25.95 -2.30 0.27
CA ALA A 61 -27.41 -2.38 0.19
C ALA A 61 -27.92 -3.82 0.36
N ALA A 62 -27.09 -4.84 0.12
CA ALA A 62 -27.48 -6.25 0.26
C ALA A 62 -27.84 -6.63 1.69
N ALA A 63 -27.08 -6.14 2.69
CA ALA A 63 -27.39 -6.33 4.11
C ALA A 63 -26.86 -5.14 4.94
N PRO A 64 -27.65 -4.64 5.93
CA PRO A 64 -27.18 -3.61 6.86
C PRO A 64 -25.94 -4.08 7.63
N GLY A 65 -24.96 -3.18 7.76
CA GLY A 65 -23.72 -3.46 8.51
C GLY A 65 -22.67 -4.25 7.73
N THR A 66 -22.87 -4.53 6.42
CA THR A 66 -21.84 -5.18 5.59
C THR A 66 -20.51 -4.42 5.64
N LEU A 67 -19.45 -5.14 5.96
CA LEU A 67 -18.08 -4.68 5.82
C LEU A 67 -17.65 -4.88 4.37
N VAL A 68 -17.32 -3.81 3.68
CA VAL A 68 -16.74 -3.85 2.33
C VAL A 68 -15.30 -3.39 2.45
N ALA A 69 -14.39 -4.36 2.41
CA ALA A 69 -12.96 -4.16 2.59
C ALA A 69 -12.27 -3.80 1.26
N ILE A 70 -11.21 -3.02 1.37
CA ILE A 70 -10.40 -2.60 0.22
C ILE A 70 -8.96 -2.30 0.66
N ASP A 71 -7.98 -2.67 -0.18
CA ASP A 71 -6.60 -2.21 -0.04
C ASP A 71 -6.49 -0.77 -0.55
N GLU A 72 -6.43 0.18 0.35
CA GLU A 72 -6.20 1.58 0.02
C GLU A 72 -5.19 2.14 1.04
N GLU A 73 -3.90 1.97 0.75
CA GLU A 73 -2.81 2.39 1.64
C GLU A 73 -2.44 3.86 1.47
N GLY A 74 -3.01 4.53 0.48
CA GLY A 74 -2.71 5.94 0.19
C GLY A 74 -1.36 6.16 -0.50
N GLY A 75 -0.91 5.19 -1.28
CA GLY A 75 0.35 5.20 -2.02
C GLY A 75 0.28 4.34 -3.27
N GLU A 76 1.29 3.48 -3.44
CA GLU A 76 1.36 2.56 -4.59
C GLU A 76 0.27 1.50 -4.54
N VAL A 77 -0.10 1.04 -3.35
CA VAL A 77 -1.20 0.12 -3.15
C VAL A 77 -2.48 0.93 -3.05
N THR A 78 -3.24 0.91 -4.13
CA THR A 78 -4.54 1.58 -4.29
C THR A 78 -5.47 0.75 -5.15
N ARG A 79 -6.75 0.72 -4.82
CA ARG A 79 -7.81 0.12 -5.65
C ARG A 79 -8.80 1.19 -6.10
N LEU A 80 -9.02 2.23 -5.29
CA LEU A 80 -9.86 3.37 -5.68
C LEU A 80 -9.30 4.14 -6.88
N HIS A 81 -7.99 4.19 -7.00
CA HIS A 81 -7.25 4.89 -8.06
C HIS A 81 -6.43 3.93 -8.92
N TYR A 82 -6.88 2.68 -9.06
CA TYR A 82 -6.14 1.59 -9.70
C TYR A 82 -5.75 1.89 -11.15
N LEU A 83 -6.54 2.70 -11.88
CA LEU A 83 -6.29 3.03 -13.28
C LEU A 83 -5.60 4.39 -13.50
N GLU A 84 -5.49 5.20 -12.46
CA GLU A 84 -4.97 6.58 -12.57
C GLU A 84 -3.73 6.81 -11.69
N GLY A 85 -3.52 5.96 -10.67
CA GLY A 85 -2.54 6.13 -9.61
C GLY A 85 -3.07 7.00 -8.45
N ALA A 86 -2.63 6.70 -7.23
CA ALA A 86 -3.14 7.35 -6.03
C ALA A 86 -2.80 8.85 -5.97
N PRO A 87 -3.76 9.72 -5.59
CA PRO A 87 -3.53 11.15 -5.41
C PRO A 87 -2.93 11.48 -4.02
N TYR A 88 -2.27 10.52 -3.40
CA TYR A 88 -1.64 10.60 -2.08
C TYR A 88 -0.15 10.29 -2.18
N PRO A 89 0.70 10.79 -1.24
CA PRO A 89 2.15 10.67 -1.39
C PRO A 89 2.68 9.25 -1.19
N GLY A 90 2.01 8.43 -0.38
CA GLY A 90 2.51 7.15 0.08
C GLY A 90 3.27 7.21 1.41
N ALA A 91 3.39 6.06 2.08
CA ALA A 91 3.87 5.98 3.45
C ALA A 91 5.33 6.43 3.60
N ALA A 92 6.25 5.96 2.74
CA ALA A 92 7.66 6.32 2.86
C ALA A 92 7.90 7.83 2.68
N ILE A 93 7.18 8.48 1.77
CA ILE A 93 7.25 9.95 1.60
C ILE A 93 6.72 10.64 2.86
N LEU A 94 5.62 10.17 3.45
CA LEU A 94 5.09 10.74 4.70
C LEU A 94 6.09 10.61 5.85
N GLY A 95 6.73 9.44 6.00
CA GLY A 95 7.78 9.24 6.99
C GLY A 95 8.97 10.17 6.80
N ARG A 96 9.38 10.42 5.56
CA ARG A 96 10.48 11.33 5.22
C ARG A 96 10.14 12.81 5.44
N ILE A 97 8.89 13.20 5.20
CA ILE A 97 8.40 14.56 5.53
C ILE A 97 8.40 14.77 7.05
N GLY A 98 8.10 13.73 7.82
CA GLY A 98 8.15 13.75 9.28
C GLY A 98 7.05 14.62 9.95
N ASP A 99 6.01 15.00 9.21
CA ASP A 99 4.88 15.80 9.71
C ASP A 99 3.70 14.88 10.04
N LEU A 100 3.51 14.61 11.33
CA LEU A 100 2.45 13.73 11.81
C LEU A 100 1.05 14.31 11.57
N SER A 101 0.89 15.62 11.58
CA SER A 101 -0.38 16.25 11.29
C SER A 101 -0.77 16.11 9.82
N TYR A 102 0.20 16.16 8.92
CA TYR A 102 0.00 15.88 7.51
C TYR A 102 -0.33 14.40 7.28
N THR A 103 0.34 13.48 7.99
CA THR A 103 0.02 12.05 7.92
C THR A 103 -1.40 11.75 8.39
N GLU A 104 -1.85 12.38 9.48
CA GLU A 104 -3.22 12.26 9.99
C GLU A 104 -4.24 12.82 8.97
N GLU A 105 -3.91 13.94 8.33
CA GLU A 105 -4.73 14.52 7.25
C GLU A 105 -4.83 13.60 6.04
N ILE A 106 -3.73 12.95 5.62
CA ILE A 106 -3.77 11.95 4.53
C ILE A 106 -4.63 10.75 4.93
N GLY A 107 -4.48 10.21 6.13
CA GLY A 107 -5.36 9.15 6.63
C GLY A 107 -6.84 9.54 6.59
N ARG A 108 -7.16 10.79 6.95
CA ARG A 108 -8.52 11.35 6.88
C ARG A 108 -9.03 11.46 5.43
N ARG A 109 -8.19 11.91 4.49
CA ARG A 109 -8.56 11.98 3.07
C ARG A 109 -8.84 10.60 2.49
N VAL A 110 -7.97 9.62 2.77
CA VAL A 110 -8.15 8.22 2.35
C VAL A 110 -9.44 7.65 2.92
N GLY A 111 -9.71 7.85 4.22
CA GLY A 111 -10.94 7.38 4.86
C GLY A 111 -12.20 8.01 4.26
N GLY A 112 -12.17 9.30 3.94
CA GLY A 112 -13.26 10.00 3.25
C GLY A 112 -13.52 9.43 1.85
N ASP A 113 -12.45 9.14 1.11
CA ASP A 113 -12.51 8.60 -0.23
C ASP A 113 -13.07 7.17 -0.27
N ILE A 114 -12.64 6.33 0.68
CA ILE A 114 -13.16 4.98 0.90
C ILE A 114 -14.68 5.03 1.15
N LEU A 115 -15.14 5.87 2.08
CA LEU A 115 -16.56 6.00 2.42
C LEU A 115 -17.39 6.55 1.27
N ALA A 116 -16.87 7.56 0.53
CA ALA A 116 -17.53 8.11 -0.64
C ALA A 116 -17.74 7.09 -1.76
N SER A 117 -16.89 6.07 -1.79
CA SER A 117 -16.93 4.99 -2.78
C SER A 117 -17.72 3.75 -2.29
N GLY A 118 -18.38 3.84 -1.12
CA GLY A 118 -19.21 2.76 -0.59
C GLY A 118 -18.44 1.69 0.21
N PHE A 119 -17.14 1.86 0.42
CA PHE A 119 -16.30 0.98 1.25
C PHE A 119 -16.25 1.48 2.70
N ASN A 120 -15.90 0.64 3.65
CA ASN A 120 -15.90 1.02 5.06
C ASN A 120 -14.84 0.32 5.94
N LEU A 121 -14.01 -0.55 5.35
CA LEU A 121 -12.87 -1.19 6.00
C LEU A 121 -11.63 -1.03 5.11
N ALA A 122 -10.65 -0.25 5.57
CA ALA A 122 -9.35 -0.15 4.93
C ALA A 122 -8.44 -1.27 5.44
N LEU A 123 -7.93 -2.12 4.54
CA LEU A 123 -6.83 -3.04 4.85
C LEU A 123 -5.52 -2.23 4.81
N ALA A 124 -5.37 -1.33 5.76
CA ALA A 124 -4.33 -0.30 5.87
C ALA A 124 -4.33 0.34 7.27
N PRO A 125 -3.23 1.05 7.65
CA PRO A 125 -1.99 1.25 6.91
C PRO A 125 -1.07 0.02 6.94
N ASP A 126 -0.03 0.04 6.10
CA ASP A 126 1.15 -0.80 6.33
C ASP A 126 1.85 -0.32 7.60
N ALA A 127 2.03 -1.22 8.58
CA ALA A 127 2.65 -0.94 9.87
C ALA A 127 4.03 -1.65 10.01
N ASP A 128 4.54 -2.21 8.92
CA ASP A 128 5.81 -2.89 8.89
C ASP A 128 6.97 -1.90 8.94
N VAL A 129 8.01 -2.23 9.68
CA VAL A 129 9.27 -1.48 9.70
C VAL A 129 10.17 -2.03 8.58
N ASN A 130 10.49 -1.24 7.56
CA ASN A 130 11.30 -1.68 6.41
C ASN A 130 12.78 -1.86 6.80
N SER A 131 13.05 -2.79 7.71
CA SER A 131 14.38 -3.03 8.29
C SER A 131 15.33 -3.79 7.37
N ASN A 132 14.80 -4.50 6.37
CA ASN A 132 15.61 -5.20 5.38
C ASN A 132 15.57 -4.46 4.03
N PRO A 133 16.68 -3.84 3.59
CA PRO A 133 16.72 -3.11 2.31
C PRO A 133 16.48 -4.01 1.09
N ARG A 134 16.51 -5.33 1.25
CA ARG A 134 16.20 -6.31 0.20
C ARG A 134 14.75 -6.77 0.23
N ASN A 135 13.90 -6.18 1.06
CA ASN A 135 12.50 -6.57 1.13
C ASN A 135 11.78 -6.27 -0.20
N PRO A 136 11.20 -7.28 -0.89
CA PRO A 136 10.59 -7.09 -2.21
C PRO A 136 9.11 -6.65 -2.13
N VAL A 137 8.50 -6.63 -0.94
CA VAL A 137 7.05 -6.48 -0.75
C VAL A 137 6.69 -5.19 -0.04
N ILE A 138 7.45 -4.81 0.99
CA ILE A 138 7.15 -3.66 1.85
C ILE A 138 7.74 -2.38 1.25
N GLY A 139 9.05 -2.17 1.32
CA GLY A 139 9.70 -1.02 0.70
C GLY A 139 8.98 0.30 0.99
N THR A 140 8.54 0.98 -0.07
CA THR A 140 7.85 2.28 -0.03
C THR A 140 6.46 2.26 0.61
N ARG A 141 5.89 1.08 0.91
CA ARG A 141 4.65 0.93 1.67
C ARG A 141 4.83 1.24 3.15
N SER A 142 6.05 1.07 3.69
CA SER A 142 6.40 1.42 5.07
C SER A 142 6.68 2.91 5.24
N PHE A 143 6.39 3.45 6.42
CA PHE A 143 6.76 4.82 6.80
C PHE A 143 8.26 5.00 7.06
N GLY A 144 9.07 3.93 7.10
CA GLY A 144 10.51 4.03 7.29
C GLY A 144 11.19 2.78 7.85
N GLU A 145 12.46 2.96 8.23
CA GLU A 145 13.32 1.93 8.81
C GLU A 145 13.40 2.03 10.34
N ASP A 146 13.04 3.20 10.91
CA ASP A 146 13.08 3.44 12.34
C ASP A 146 11.75 3.09 13.00
N PRO A 147 11.71 2.13 13.95
CA PRO A 147 10.48 1.67 14.59
C PRO A 147 9.67 2.79 15.27
N ALA A 148 10.34 3.79 15.85
CA ALA A 148 9.66 4.89 16.53
C ALA A 148 8.97 5.82 15.53
N THR A 149 9.62 6.13 14.42
CA THR A 149 9.06 6.91 13.32
C THR A 149 7.84 6.19 12.73
N VAL A 150 7.98 4.90 12.39
CA VAL A 150 6.88 4.10 11.84
C VAL A 150 5.69 4.06 12.80
N ALA A 151 5.94 3.84 14.11
CA ALA A 151 4.88 3.82 15.13
C ALA A 151 4.11 5.14 15.22
N GLN A 152 4.80 6.28 15.18
CA GLN A 152 4.17 7.60 15.23
C GLN A 152 3.30 7.87 14.01
N HIS A 153 3.79 7.55 12.81
CA HIS A 153 3.06 7.73 11.56
C HIS A 153 1.88 6.79 11.44
N VAL A 154 2.03 5.50 11.81
CA VAL A 154 0.91 4.53 11.86
C VAL A 154 -0.20 5.04 12.77
N ALA A 155 0.13 5.50 13.99
CA ALA A 155 -0.86 6.04 14.90
C ALA A 155 -1.56 7.28 14.34
N ALA A 156 -0.84 8.20 13.71
CA ALA A 156 -1.40 9.41 13.08
C ALA A 156 -2.35 9.02 11.93
N TRP A 157 -1.92 8.12 11.06
CA TRP A 157 -2.72 7.67 9.92
C TRP A 157 -4.01 6.97 10.38
N VAL A 158 -3.93 6.06 11.37
CA VAL A 158 -5.08 5.38 11.97
C VAL A 158 -6.07 6.39 12.56
N ARG A 159 -5.60 7.38 13.33
CA ARG A 159 -6.49 8.43 13.87
C ARG A 159 -7.21 9.21 12.78
N GLY A 160 -6.48 9.60 11.73
CA GLY A 160 -7.04 10.34 10.60
C GLY A 160 -8.16 9.56 9.91
N LEU A 161 -7.90 8.30 9.55
CA LEU A 161 -8.86 7.43 8.88
C LEU A 161 -10.10 7.18 9.75
N ARG A 162 -9.89 6.79 11.02
CA ARG A 162 -10.98 6.53 11.97
C ARG A 162 -11.84 7.77 12.25
N GLY A 163 -11.23 8.96 12.21
CA GLY A 163 -11.95 10.23 12.34
C GLY A 163 -13.05 10.44 11.30
N THR A 164 -13.02 9.71 10.17
CA THR A 164 -14.07 9.72 9.13
C THR A 164 -15.21 8.74 9.40
N GLY A 165 -15.01 7.75 10.27
CA GLY A 165 -15.90 6.62 10.48
C GLY A 165 -15.56 5.37 9.66
N ALA A 166 -14.54 5.41 8.79
CA ALA A 166 -13.94 4.23 8.20
C ALA A 166 -13.12 3.46 9.25
N ARG A 167 -12.98 2.15 9.07
CA ARG A 167 -12.25 1.27 9.99
C ARG A 167 -10.87 1.00 9.47
N ALA A 168 -9.87 1.03 10.37
CA ALA A 168 -8.48 0.73 10.05
C ALA A 168 -8.14 -0.73 10.36
N CYS A 169 -7.35 -1.33 9.47
CA CYS A 169 -6.78 -2.66 9.64
C CYS A 169 -5.26 -2.61 9.35
N PRO A 170 -4.44 -2.11 10.31
CA PRO A 170 -2.99 -2.13 10.17
C PRO A 170 -2.44 -3.53 9.91
N LYS A 171 -1.36 -3.62 9.11
CA LYS A 171 -0.79 -4.89 8.62
C LYS A 171 0.73 -4.79 8.46
N HIS A 172 1.47 -5.89 8.49
CA HIS A 172 1.10 -7.32 8.57
C HIS A 172 1.69 -7.91 9.85
N PHE A 173 0.88 -8.09 10.89
CA PHE A 173 1.33 -8.52 12.22
C PHE A 173 2.01 -9.90 12.20
N PRO A 174 3.16 -10.12 12.89
CA PRO A 174 3.82 -9.20 13.83
C PRO A 174 4.87 -8.29 13.19
N GLY A 175 5.00 -8.25 11.85
CA GLY A 175 5.92 -7.42 11.10
C GLY A 175 6.54 -8.18 9.93
N HIS A 176 6.33 -7.66 8.69
CA HIS A 176 6.81 -8.25 7.43
C HIS A 176 8.05 -7.54 6.87
N GLY A 177 8.57 -6.52 7.57
CA GLY A 177 9.62 -5.64 7.05
C GLY A 177 11.01 -6.26 6.93
N ASP A 178 11.31 -7.34 7.67
CA ASP A 178 12.61 -8.05 7.64
C ASP A 178 12.59 -9.30 6.74
N THR A 179 11.71 -9.38 5.77
CA THR A 179 11.69 -10.51 4.83
C THR A 179 12.51 -10.21 3.57
N ALA A 180 13.15 -11.22 3.01
CA ALA A 180 13.82 -11.16 1.71
C ALA A 180 13.06 -11.93 0.62
N GLN A 181 11.85 -12.41 0.92
CA GLN A 181 10.99 -13.20 0.03
C GLN A 181 9.56 -12.66 0.07
N ASP A 182 8.86 -12.79 -1.04
CA ASP A 182 7.45 -12.44 -1.17
C ASP A 182 6.56 -13.58 -0.63
N SER A 183 5.71 -13.30 0.35
CA SER A 183 4.77 -14.24 0.95
C SER A 183 3.68 -14.73 -0.02
N HIS A 184 3.45 -14.02 -1.12
CA HIS A 184 2.57 -14.49 -2.20
C HIS A 184 3.16 -15.70 -2.94
N LEU A 185 4.49 -15.82 -3.00
CA LEU A 185 5.19 -16.84 -3.78
C LEU A 185 5.71 -18.01 -2.93
N ALA A 186 6.09 -17.75 -1.69
CA ALA A 186 6.65 -18.74 -0.76
C ALA A 186 6.39 -18.32 0.69
N LEU A 187 6.65 -19.20 1.66
CA LEU A 187 6.61 -18.86 3.07
C LEU A 187 7.93 -18.19 3.49
N PRO A 188 7.96 -16.86 3.77
CA PRO A 188 9.16 -16.19 4.23
C PRO A 188 9.52 -16.63 5.65
N VAL A 189 10.82 -16.64 5.94
CA VAL A 189 11.36 -16.97 7.28
C VAL A 189 12.09 -15.74 7.82
N VAL A 190 11.74 -15.32 9.04
CA VAL A 190 12.41 -14.25 9.80
C VAL A 190 13.03 -14.87 11.05
N ASP A 191 14.32 -15.18 10.98
CA ASP A 191 15.08 -15.78 12.10
C ASP A 191 15.59 -14.68 13.06
N ALA A 192 14.66 -13.91 13.62
CA ALA A 192 14.96 -12.85 14.59
C ALA A 192 14.71 -13.34 16.02
N GLU A 193 15.58 -12.94 16.95
CA GLU A 193 15.36 -13.19 18.38
C GLU A 193 14.10 -12.46 18.86
N PRO A 194 13.33 -13.00 19.83
CA PRO A 194 12.11 -12.39 20.34
C PRO A 194 12.30 -10.94 20.78
N ALA A 195 13.43 -10.61 21.42
CA ALA A 195 13.74 -9.24 21.83
C ALA A 195 13.91 -8.27 20.66
N VAL A 196 14.36 -8.76 19.48
CA VAL A 196 14.46 -7.96 18.26
C VAL A 196 13.07 -7.68 17.70
N VAL A 197 12.22 -8.70 17.61
CA VAL A 197 10.83 -8.54 17.17
C VAL A 197 10.10 -7.56 18.08
N GLU A 198 10.29 -7.68 19.41
CA GLU A 198 9.70 -6.79 20.40
C GLU A 198 10.13 -5.32 20.24
N ALA A 199 11.40 -5.08 19.98
CA ALA A 199 11.95 -3.73 19.91
C ALA A 199 11.76 -3.09 18.52
N ARG A 200 11.71 -3.89 17.46
CA ARG A 200 11.67 -3.43 16.09
C ARG A 200 10.26 -3.48 15.49
N ASP A 201 9.61 -4.66 15.58
CA ASP A 201 8.41 -4.92 14.77
C ASP A 201 7.10 -4.61 15.51
N LEU A 202 7.05 -4.82 16.84
CA LEU A 202 5.82 -4.62 17.62
C LEU A 202 5.46 -3.15 17.92
N PRO A 203 6.39 -2.16 18.03
CA PRO A 203 6.02 -0.80 18.38
C PRO A 203 4.97 -0.14 17.46
N PRO A 204 4.98 -0.31 16.12
CA PRO A 204 3.94 0.24 15.25
C PRO A 204 2.56 -0.35 15.54
N PHE A 205 2.46 -1.64 15.84
CA PHE A 205 1.19 -2.29 16.17
C PHE A 205 0.70 -1.87 17.56
N ALA A 206 1.59 -1.72 18.55
CA ALA A 206 1.23 -1.16 19.84
C ALA A 206 0.66 0.27 19.70
N ALA A 207 1.27 1.09 18.84
CA ALA A 207 0.81 2.43 18.54
C ALA A 207 -0.54 2.43 17.79
N ALA A 208 -0.76 1.48 16.87
CA ALA A 208 -2.04 1.28 16.19
C ALA A 208 -3.17 0.90 17.18
N VAL A 209 -2.90 -0.02 18.11
CA VAL A 209 -3.84 -0.41 19.19
C VAL A 209 -4.18 0.79 20.05
N ALA A 210 -3.16 1.56 20.48
CA ALA A 210 -3.36 2.77 21.28
C ALA A 210 -4.13 3.86 20.53
N ALA A 211 -3.98 3.96 19.19
CA ALA A 211 -4.75 4.84 18.32
C ALA A 211 -6.19 4.32 18.06
N GLY A 212 -6.49 3.11 18.55
CA GLY A 212 -7.83 2.51 18.53
C GLY A 212 -8.16 1.77 17.24
N ALA A 213 -7.18 1.21 16.51
CA ALA A 213 -7.44 0.36 15.36
C ALA A 213 -8.49 -0.72 15.70
N GLU A 214 -9.48 -0.88 14.84
CA GLU A 214 -10.60 -1.81 15.07
C GLU A 214 -10.31 -3.23 14.59
N ALA A 215 -9.36 -3.36 13.65
CA ALA A 215 -8.87 -4.63 13.15
C ALA A 215 -7.33 -4.60 13.04
N ILE A 216 -6.70 -5.76 13.03
CA ILE A 216 -5.27 -5.94 12.70
C ILE A 216 -5.15 -7.18 11.82
N MET A 217 -4.44 -7.05 10.68
CA MET A 217 -4.20 -8.15 9.77
C MET A 217 -2.89 -8.87 10.12
N THR A 218 -2.93 -10.20 10.07
CA THR A 218 -1.77 -11.08 10.29
C THR A 218 -0.87 -11.14 9.05
N SER A 219 0.23 -11.88 9.14
CA SER A 219 1.12 -12.17 8.02
C SER A 219 1.40 -13.66 7.87
N HIS A 220 1.67 -14.10 6.64
CA HIS A 220 2.12 -15.46 6.37
C HIS A 220 3.65 -15.53 6.40
N ILE A 221 4.23 -15.30 7.59
CA ILE A 221 5.67 -15.41 7.84
C ILE A 221 5.95 -16.41 8.97
N LEU A 222 7.03 -17.17 8.84
CA LEU A 222 7.51 -18.04 9.90
C LEU A 222 8.56 -17.32 10.74
N LEU A 223 8.32 -17.26 12.05
CA LEU A 223 9.27 -16.74 13.04
C LEU A 223 9.71 -17.90 13.97
N PRO A 224 10.72 -18.69 13.57
CA PRO A 224 11.04 -19.96 14.24
C PRO A 224 11.50 -19.80 15.70
N ARG A 225 11.94 -18.59 16.10
CA ARG A 225 12.29 -18.27 17.50
C ARG A 225 11.07 -17.99 18.38
N LEU A 226 9.91 -17.72 17.78
CA LEU A 226 8.64 -17.51 18.48
C LEU A 226 7.73 -18.74 18.37
N ASP A 227 7.61 -19.28 17.16
CA ASP A 227 6.88 -20.51 16.85
C ASP A 227 7.54 -21.21 15.67
N PRO A 228 8.24 -22.33 15.87
CA PRO A 228 8.92 -23.04 14.79
C PRO A 228 7.98 -23.89 13.92
N GLU A 229 6.73 -24.11 14.35
CA GLU A 229 5.82 -25.08 13.73
C GLU A 229 4.81 -24.43 12.79
N ALA A 230 4.52 -23.13 12.97
CA ALA A 230 3.43 -22.46 12.24
C ALA A 230 3.79 -21.03 11.85
N PRO A 231 3.38 -20.57 10.64
CA PRO A 231 3.44 -19.15 10.30
C PRO A 231 2.53 -18.33 11.21
N ALA A 232 2.81 -17.02 11.33
CA ALA A 232 2.15 -16.13 12.28
C ALA A 232 0.62 -16.22 12.23
N THR A 233 0.02 -16.31 11.05
CA THR A 233 -1.44 -16.48 10.88
C THR A 233 -2.00 -17.73 11.56
N PHE A 234 -1.19 -18.78 11.73
CA PHE A 234 -1.59 -20.07 12.34
C PHE A 234 -0.96 -20.29 13.72
N SER A 235 -0.25 -19.28 14.24
CA SER A 235 0.48 -19.36 15.50
C SER A 235 -0.32 -18.77 16.66
N ARG A 236 -0.79 -19.64 17.56
CA ARG A 236 -1.43 -19.21 18.80
C ARG A 236 -0.49 -18.39 19.72
N PRO A 237 0.80 -18.74 19.91
CA PRO A 237 1.74 -17.91 20.66
C PRO A 237 1.82 -16.48 20.12
N ILE A 238 1.80 -16.29 18.80
CA ILE A 238 1.87 -14.97 18.17
C ILE A 238 0.53 -14.23 18.30
N LEU A 239 -0.59 -14.85 17.92
CA LEU A 239 -1.88 -14.15 17.90
C LEU A 239 -2.48 -13.96 19.30
N GLN A 240 -2.43 -14.97 20.15
CA GLN A 240 -2.97 -14.83 21.51
C GLN A 240 -1.90 -14.24 22.45
N GLY A 241 -0.67 -14.79 22.45
CA GLY A 241 0.37 -14.33 23.36
C GLY A 241 0.84 -12.90 23.09
N LEU A 242 1.24 -12.59 21.86
CA LEU A 242 1.75 -11.25 21.56
C LEU A 242 0.64 -10.24 21.31
N LEU A 243 -0.32 -10.53 20.40
CA LEU A 243 -1.30 -9.52 19.99
C LEU A 243 -2.40 -9.32 21.05
N ARG A 244 -3.03 -10.41 21.54
CA ARG A 244 -4.12 -10.31 22.52
C ARG A 244 -3.62 -9.96 23.92
N GLU A 245 -2.72 -10.78 24.48
CA GLU A 245 -2.33 -10.67 25.89
C GLU A 245 -1.30 -9.55 26.10
N ARG A 246 -0.24 -9.51 25.30
CA ARG A 246 0.85 -8.53 25.51
C ARG A 246 0.48 -7.13 25.02
N LEU A 247 -0.07 -6.99 23.79
CA LEU A 247 -0.47 -5.69 23.25
C LEU A 247 -1.86 -5.26 23.66
N GLY A 248 -2.67 -6.14 24.29
CA GLY A 248 -3.99 -5.82 24.77
C GLY A 248 -5.01 -5.55 23.66
N PHE A 249 -4.82 -6.14 22.47
CA PHE A 249 -5.72 -5.90 21.34
C PHE A 249 -7.05 -6.64 21.51
N GLU A 250 -8.16 -5.93 21.53
CA GLU A 250 -9.51 -6.48 21.70
C GLU A 250 -10.32 -6.54 20.40
N GLY A 251 -9.88 -5.83 19.33
CA GLY A 251 -10.55 -5.76 18.04
C GLY A 251 -10.50 -7.07 17.22
N ALA A 252 -10.92 -7.06 15.97
CA ALA A 252 -10.91 -8.23 15.10
C ALA A 252 -9.50 -8.54 14.55
N ILE A 253 -9.03 -9.78 14.70
CA ILE A 253 -7.83 -10.28 14.04
C ILE A 253 -8.23 -10.80 12.67
N VAL A 254 -7.71 -10.15 11.61
CA VAL A 254 -7.97 -10.50 10.21
C VAL A 254 -6.82 -11.35 9.68
N SER A 255 -7.07 -12.47 9.03
CA SER A 255 -6.01 -13.18 8.33
C SER A 255 -5.56 -12.40 7.09
N ASP A 256 -4.30 -12.46 6.71
CA ASP A 256 -3.92 -12.18 5.34
C ASP A 256 -4.57 -13.19 4.39
N ALA A 257 -4.52 -12.94 3.08
CA ALA A 257 -5.28 -13.71 2.11
C ALA A 257 -4.88 -15.20 2.09
N LEU A 258 -5.84 -16.07 2.39
CA LEU A 258 -5.58 -17.51 2.56
C LEU A 258 -5.31 -18.25 1.24
N ASP A 259 -5.56 -17.63 0.09
CA ASP A 259 -5.18 -18.16 -1.24
C ASP A 259 -3.68 -17.98 -1.53
N MET A 260 -2.95 -17.19 -0.75
CA MET A 260 -1.51 -17.03 -0.86
C MET A 260 -0.77 -18.35 -0.57
N ARG A 261 0.29 -18.62 -1.34
CA ARG A 261 1.06 -19.88 -1.19
C ARG A 261 1.72 -20.04 0.18
N GLY A 262 2.07 -18.93 0.84
CA GLY A 262 2.58 -18.92 2.21
C GLY A 262 1.59 -19.47 3.25
N ALA A 263 0.29 -19.42 2.97
CA ALA A 263 -0.76 -19.96 3.85
C ALA A 263 -1.22 -21.35 3.43
N SER A 264 -1.75 -21.46 2.21
CA SER A 264 -2.49 -22.65 1.76
C SER A 264 -1.68 -23.62 0.88
N GLY A 265 -0.45 -23.28 0.52
CA GLY A 265 0.34 -23.97 -0.50
C GLY A 265 0.56 -25.49 -0.34
N GLY A 266 0.25 -26.06 0.82
CA GLY A 266 0.35 -27.49 1.07
C GLY A 266 -0.90 -28.12 1.69
N ILE A 267 -1.88 -27.30 2.12
CA ILE A 267 -3.01 -27.76 2.94
C ILE A 267 -4.38 -27.38 2.36
N GLY A 268 -4.43 -26.47 1.41
CA GLY A 268 -5.67 -25.91 0.85
C GLY A 268 -6.33 -24.86 1.73
N ILE A 269 -7.16 -24.00 1.12
CA ILE A 269 -7.86 -22.89 1.81
C ILE A 269 -8.81 -23.40 2.91
N PRO A 270 -9.58 -24.50 2.74
CA PRO A 270 -10.48 -24.98 3.79
C PRO A 270 -9.76 -25.35 5.10
N GLU A 271 -8.62 -26.05 5.01
CA GLU A 271 -7.84 -26.39 6.22
C GLU A 271 -7.09 -25.16 6.78
N ALA A 272 -6.62 -24.26 5.91
CA ALA A 272 -6.04 -22.99 6.33
C ALA A 272 -7.04 -22.14 7.16
N ALA A 273 -8.31 -22.11 6.75
CA ALA A 273 -9.38 -21.43 7.49
C ALA A 273 -9.58 -22.01 8.89
N VAL A 274 -9.58 -23.35 9.04
CA VAL A 274 -9.67 -24.00 10.35
C VAL A 274 -8.49 -23.62 11.23
N ARG A 275 -7.25 -23.71 10.71
CA ARG A 275 -6.04 -23.39 11.47
C ARG A 275 -5.99 -21.93 11.89
N ALA A 276 -6.39 -21.01 11.03
CA ALA A 276 -6.45 -19.58 11.36
C ALA A 276 -7.46 -19.30 12.51
N LEU A 277 -8.65 -19.89 12.47
CA LEU A 277 -9.64 -19.79 13.56
C LEU A 277 -9.12 -20.38 14.86
N VAL A 278 -8.48 -21.55 14.82
CA VAL A 278 -7.87 -22.21 15.99
C VAL A 278 -6.78 -21.34 16.59
N ALA A 279 -5.95 -20.72 15.77
CA ALA A 279 -4.87 -19.84 16.22
C ALA A 279 -5.36 -18.54 16.82
N GLY A 280 -6.55 -18.06 16.42
CA GLY A 280 -7.15 -16.86 17.00
C GLY A 280 -7.56 -15.78 16.01
N CYS A 281 -7.49 -16.01 14.70
CA CYS A 281 -8.10 -15.12 13.71
C CYS A 281 -9.63 -15.08 13.90
N ASP A 282 -10.23 -13.91 13.66
CA ASP A 282 -11.68 -13.69 13.77
C ASP A 282 -12.33 -13.54 12.40
N LEU A 283 -11.64 -12.91 11.45
CA LEU A 283 -12.10 -12.68 10.09
C LEU A 283 -11.09 -13.23 9.10
N LEU A 284 -11.54 -14.09 8.19
CA LEU A 284 -10.70 -14.81 7.25
C LEU A 284 -10.79 -14.21 5.86
N CYS A 285 -9.73 -13.56 5.39
CA CYS A 285 -9.59 -13.13 4.01
C CYS A 285 -9.35 -14.34 3.12
N LEU A 286 -10.29 -14.66 2.21
CA LEU A 286 -10.25 -15.90 1.43
C LEU A 286 -9.47 -15.77 0.11
N GLY A 287 -9.14 -14.53 -0.31
CA GLY A 287 -8.43 -14.24 -1.56
C GLY A 287 -9.33 -13.65 -2.65
N THR A 288 -8.76 -13.52 -3.87
CA THR A 288 -9.30 -12.65 -4.92
C THR A 288 -10.51 -13.20 -5.68
N ASP A 289 -10.53 -14.49 -5.98
CA ASP A 289 -11.43 -15.11 -6.95
C ASP A 289 -12.26 -16.25 -6.33
N THR A 290 -12.73 -16.05 -5.10
CA THR A 290 -13.57 -17.05 -4.41
C THR A 290 -14.85 -17.32 -5.22
N THR A 291 -15.18 -18.60 -5.43
CA THR A 291 -16.45 -19.02 -6.03
C THR A 291 -17.46 -19.42 -4.95
N PHE A 292 -18.73 -19.57 -5.35
CA PHE A 292 -19.78 -20.06 -4.44
C PHE A 292 -19.46 -21.47 -3.90
N GLU A 293 -18.96 -22.33 -4.75
CA GLU A 293 -18.59 -23.70 -4.42
C GLU A 293 -17.44 -23.74 -3.39
N GLN A 294 -16.41 -22.90 -3.60
CA GLN A 294 -15.30 -22.76 -2.65
C GLN A 294 -15.76 -22.20 -1.30
N LEU A 295 -16.62 -21.17 -1.29
CA LEU A 295 -17.16 -20.64 -0.05
C LEU A 295 -17.91 -21.73 0.72
N ARG A 296 -18.74 -22.52 0.05
CA ARG A 296 -19.46 -23.64 0.67
C ARG A 296 -18.52 -24.74 1.18
N GLU A 297 -17.51 -25.10 0.41
CA GLU A 297 -16.50 -26.07 0.82
C GLU A 297 -15.79 -25.64 2.11
N ILE A 298 -15.41 -24.36 2.20
CA ILE A 298 -14.79 -23.80 3.40
C ILE A 298 -15.76 -23.86 4.59
N GLU A 299 -17.02 -23.42 4.42
CA GLU A 299 -18.04 -23.49 5.47
C GLU A 299 -18.22 -24.93 5.98
N GLU A 300 -18.39 -25.90 5.07
CA GLU A 300 -18.57 -27.31 5.39
C GLU A 300 -17.36 -27.91 6.11
N HIS A 301 -16.15 -27.53 5.70
CA HIS A 301 -14.91 -27.98 6.33
C HIS A 301 -14.76 -27.43 7.75
N VAL A 302 -15.04 -26.14 7.97
CA VAL A 302 -15.03 -25.52 9.30
C VAL A 302 -16.07 -26.16 10.22
N LEU A 303 -17.30 -26.41 9.72
CA LEU A 303 -18.34 -27.10 10.46
C LEU A 303 -17.97 -28.55 10.81
N ALA A 304 -17.27 -29.25 9.90
CA ALA A 304 -16.74 -30.57 10.16
C ALA A 304 -15.68 -30.54 11.25
N ALA A 305 -14.76 -29.58 11.21
CA ALA A 305 -13.73 -29.40 12.24
C ALA A 305 -14.34 -29.16 13.63
N VAL A 306 -15.45 -28.42 13.72
CA VAL A 306 -16.17 -28.24 15.01
C VAL A 306 -16.78 -29.57 15.48
N ARG A 307 -17.45 -30.30 14.59
CA ARG A 307 -18.04 -31.63 14.94
C ARG A 307 -16.99 -32.67 15.37
N GLU A 308 -15.80 -32.59 14.80
CA GLU A 308 -14.67 -33.47 15.11
C GLU A 308 -13.89 -33.02 16.36
N GLY A 309 -14.21 -31.87 16.94
CA GLY A 309 -13.52 -31.30 18.10
C GLY A 309 -12.14 -30.70 17.80
N ARG A 310 -11.78 -30.51 16.51
CA ARG A 310 -10.53 -29.81 16.10
C ARG A 310 -10.63 -28.29 16.29
N LEU A 311 -11.84 -27.75 16.22
CA LEU A 311 -12.13 -26.34 16.45
C LEU A 311 -13.27 -26.25 17.50
N ALA A 312 -13.06 -25.48 18.57
CA ALA A 312 -14.10 -25.28 19.58
C ALA A 312 -15.23 -24.40 19.01
N GLU A 313 -16.50 -24.81 19.20
CA GLU A 313 -17.67 -24.00 18.82
C GLU A 313 -17.60 -22.60 19.44
N ALA A 314 -17.24 -22.51 20.74
CA ALA A 314 -17.09 -21.23 21.42
C ALA A 314 -16.11 -20.27 20.72
N ARG A 315 -15.05 -20.79 20.06
CA ARG A 315 -14.10 -19.97 19.33
C ARG A 315 -14.74 -19.36 18.07
N VAL A 316 -15.59 -20.13 17.38
CA VAL A 316 -16.36 -19.63 16.22
C VAL A 316 -17.33 -18.53 16.64
N LEU A 317 -18.06 -18.75 17.73
CA LEU A 317 -19.00 -17.76 18.28
C LEU A 317 -18.29 -16.46 18.70
N GLU A 318 -17.14 -16.58 19.36
CA GLU A 318 -16.30 -15.44 19.76
C GLU A 318 -15.79 -14.67 18.52
N ALA A 319 -15.31 -15.36 17.48
CA ALA A 319 -14.87 -14.74 16.24
C ALA A 319 -16.01 -13.96 15.56
N ALA A 320 -17.15 -14.62 15.39
CA ALA A 320 -18.31 -14.01 14.78
C ALA A 320 -18.80 -12.77 15.54
N GLU A 321 -18.73 -12.78 16.88
CA GLU A 321 -19.10 -11.62 17.71
C GLU A 321 -18.14 -10.45 17.52
N ARG A 322 -16.82 -10.70 17.43
CA ARG A 322 -15.85 -9.64 17.13
C ARG A 322 -16.06 -9.05 15.73
N VAL A 323 -16.38 -9.88 14.73
CA VAL A 323 -16.72 -9.38 13.40
C VAL A 323 -18.00 -8.55 13.40
N ARG A 324 -19.04 -8.95 14.16
CA ARG A 324 -20.24 -8.12 14.34
C ARG A 324 -19.93 -6.80 15.03
N SER A 325 -19.10 -6.82 16.06
CA SER A 325 -18.65 -5.60 16.74
C SER A 325 -17.91 -4.68 15.78
N LEU A 326 -17.01 -5.24 14.95
CA LEU A 326 -16.33 -4.50 13.88
C LEU A 326 -17.36 -3.92 12.89
N ALA A 327 -18.35 -4.68 12.45
CA ALA A 327 -19.40 -4.23 11.55
C ALA A 327 -20.27 -3.13 12.17
N GLY A 328 -20.56 -3.21 13.48
CA GLY A 328 -21.37 -2.24 14.22
C GLY A 328 -20.66 -0.95 14.60
N SER A 329 -19.32 -0.93 14.69
CA SER A 329 -18.55 0.19 15.24
C SER A 329 -18.53 1.47 14.40
N GLY A 330 -18.95 1.44 13.15
CA GLY A 330 -18.78 2.52 12.16
C GLY A 330 -20.01 3.32 11.74
N SER A 331 -21.14 3.23 12.42
CA SER A 331 -22.36 3.94 12.01
C SER A 331 -22.53 5.31 12.69
N ARG A 332 -21.57 6.20 12.54
CA ARG A 332 -21.89 7.63 12.54
C ARG A 332 -22.00 8.06 11.09
N GLU A 333 -23.20 8.48 10.68
CA GLU A 333 -23.40 9.24 9.45
C GLU A 333 -22.48 10.46 9.54
N THR A 334 -21.30 10.34 8.96
CA THR A 334 -20.43 11.50 8.80
C THR A 334 -20.91 12.31 7.61
N SER A 335 -20.92 13.61 7.79
CA SER A 335 -21.09 14.66 6.78
C SER A 335 -20.59 14.18 5.41
N ALA A 336 -21.40 14.42 4.36
CA ALA A 336 -21.17 13.99 2.99
C ALA A 336 -19.68 13.92 2.65
N ALA A 337 -19.18 12.70 2.46
CA ALA A 337 -17.81 12.46 2.11
C ALA A 337 -17.51 13.20 0.80
N GLN A 338 -16.70 14.25 0.88
CA GLN A 338 -16.29 15.03 -0.27
C GLN A 338 -15.11 14.30 -0.92
N SER A 339 -15.15 14.19 -2.24
CA SER A 339 -13.95 13.77 -2.99
C SER A 339 -12.77 14.66 -2.58
N PRO A 340 -11.58 14.08 -2.38
CA PRO A 340 -10.42 14.85 -1.93
C PRO A 340 -10.16 16.02 -2.89
N ALA A 341 -9.83 17.19 -2.33
CA ALA A 341 -9.40 18.33 -3.12
C ALA A 341 -8.13 17.97 -3.91
N ALA A 342 -8.00 18.52 -5.12
CA ALA A 342 -6.77 18.33 -5.91
C ALA A 342 -5.55 18.84 -5.11
N PRO A 343 -4.41 18.13 -5.15
CA PRO A 343 -3.18 18.54 -4.48
C PRO A 343 -2.73 19.94 -4.89
N SER A 344 -2.28 20.74 -3.91
CA SER A 344 -1.80 22.09 -4.15
C SER A 344 -0.34 22.09 -4.63
N ALA A 345 0.11 23.21 -5.21
CA ALA A 345 1.51 23.39 -5.57
C ALA A 345 2.44 23.36 -4.35
N GLU A 346 1.97 23.81 -3.17
CA GLU A 346 2.72 23.72 -1.92
C GLU A 346 2.89 22.27 -1.46
N GLU A 347 1.86 21.45 -1.60
CA GLU A 347 1.93 20.02 -1.29
C GLU A 347 2.92 19.30 -2.23
N VAL A 348 2.88 19.61 -3.52
CA VAL A 348 3.86 19.11 -4.51
C VAL A 348 5.30 19.53 -4.11
N ALA A 349 5.52 20.79 -3.77
CA ALA A 349 6.83 21.30 -3.34
C ALA A 349 7.35 20.61 -2.05
N ARG A 350 6.46 20.36 -1.09
CA ARG A 350 6.78 19.59 0.13
C ARG A 350 7.27 18.18 -0.19
N ILE A 351 6.63 17.51 -1.14
CA ILE A 351 7.05 16.17 -1.57
C ILE A 351 8.39 16.23 -2.29
N VAL A 352 8.62 17.18 -3.19
CA VAL A 352 9.94 17.37 -3.82
C VAL A 352 11.04 17.54 -2.77
N ALA A 353 10.78 18.29 -1.72
CA ALA A 353 11.74 18.53 -0.63
C ALA A 353 12.07 17.25 0.17
N SER A 354 11.24 16.21 0.11
CA SER A 354 11.50 14.91 0.75
C SER A 354 12.37 13.97 -0.08
N PHE A 355 12.61 14.28 -1.37
CA PHE A 355 13.45 13.46 -2.25
C PHE A 355 14.94 13.65 -1.94
N ASP A 356 15.72 12.59 -2.10
CA ASP A 356 17.19 12.71 -2.07
C ASP A 356 17.72 13.15 -3.44
N GLY A 357 18.85 13.86 -3.44
CA GLY A 357 19.57 14.21 -4.66
C GLY A 357 19.03 15.40 -5.46
N VAL A 358 17.99 16.11 -4.96
CA VAL A 358 17.29 17.20 -5.68
C VAL A 358 18.21 18.29 -6.19
N ALA A 359 19.18 18.76 -5.38
CA ALA A 359 20.10 19.83 -5.77
C ALA A 359 21.00 19.38 -6.94
N ALA A 360 21.62 18.21 -6.83
CA ALA A 360 22.48 17.65 -7.88
C ALA A 360 21.70 17.38 -9.17
N ALA A 361 20.45 16.92 -9.05
CA ALA A 361 19.57 16.70 -10.20
C ALA A 361 19.27 18.01 -10.94
N ARG A 362 18.99 19.09 -10.22
CA ARG A 362 18.78 20.43 -10.82
C ARG A 362 20.02 20.94 -11.55
N ASP A 363 21.22 20.72 -10.98
CA ASP A 363 22.48 21.09 -11.63
C ASP A 363 22.68 20.27 -12.91
N TRP A 364 22.42 18.97 -12.85
CA TRP A 364 22.52 18.08 -14.01
C TRP A 364 21.53 18.47 -15.12
N LEU A 365 20.27 18.76 -14.77
CA LEU A 365 19.23 19.18 -15.73
C LEU A 365 19.59 20.50 -16.43
N ARG A 366 20.21 21.45 -15.72
CA ARG A 366 20.71 22.70 -16.32
C ARG A 366 21.85 22.45 -17.30
N ALA A 367 22.72 21.49 -17.00
CA ALA A 367 23.81 21.10 -17.91
C ALA A 367 23.31 20.32 -19.14
N HIS A 368 22.15 19.67 -19.05
CA HIS A 368 21.59 18.81 -20.10
C HIS A 368 20.15 19.21 -20.45
N PRO A 369 19.90 20.42 -21.01
CA PRO A 369 18.55 20.97 -21.18
C PRO A 369 17.68 20.21 -22.20
N ALA A 370 18.28 19.44 -23.11
CA ALA A 370 17.56 18.62 -24.10
C ALA A 370 17.63 17.12 -23.79
N SER A 371 17.71 16.77 -22.48
CA SER A 371 17.78 15.38 -22.07
C SER A 371 16.47 14.64 -22.37
N THR A 372 16.61 13.38 -22.73
CA THR A 372 15.55 12.45 -23.09
C THR A 372 15.17 11.59 -21.87
N VAL A 373 13.94 11.08 -21.81
CA VAL A 373 13.48 10.19 -20.74
C VAL A 373 13.40 8.76 -21.23
N LEU A 374 14.03 7.86 -20.48
CA LEU A 374 13.91 6.41 -20.62
C LEU A 374 13.10 5.86 -19.46
N ARG A 375 11.98 5.22 -19.76
CA ARG A 375 11.18 4.49 -18.78
C ARG A 375 11.68 3.07 -18.65
N VAL A 376 11.92 2.62 -17.41
CA VAL A 376 12.28 1.24 -17.08
C VAL A 376 11.19 0.61 -16.24
N ASP A 377 10.51 -0.39 -16.80
CA ASP A 377 9.48 -1.16 -16.12
C ASP A 377 10.08 -2.50 -15.65
N ALA A 378 10.05 -2.73 -14.35
CA ALA A 378 10.37 -3.99 -13.71
C ALA A 378 9.10 -4.77 -13.37
N GLU A 379 9.24 -6.03 -12.99
CA GLU A 379 8.13 -6.80 -12.43
C GLU A 379 7.57 -6.09 -11.19
N VAL A 380 6.26 -5.94 -11.17
CA VAL A 380 5.54 -5.28 -10.07
C VAL A 380 5.25 -6.32 -9.00
N ASN A 381 5.40 -5.97 -7.72
CA ASN A 381 4.95 -6.88 -6.67
C ASN A 381 3.41 -7.06 -6.72
N MET A 382 2.93 -8.21 -6.26
CA MET A 382 1.51 -8.57 -6.37
C MET A 382 0.59 -7.65 -5.57
N ALA A 383 1.06 -7.06 -4.47
CA ALA A 383 0.29 -6.13 -3.66
C ALA A 383 -0.04 -4.84 -4.42
N VAL A 384 0.90 -4.32 -5.22
CA VAL A 384 0.72 -3.11 -6.04
C VAL A 384 -0.14 -3.40 -7.27
N GLY A 385 0.14 -4.50 -7.98
CA GLY A 385 -0.55 -4.84 -9.23
C GLY A 385 -0.14 -3.92 -10.39
N PHE A 386 -1.05 -3.72 -11.36
CA PHE A 386 -0.77 -3.01 -12.62
C PHE A 386 -1.12 -1.51 -12.60
N ALA A 387 -1.21 -0.87 -11.42
CA ALA A 387 -1.54 0.55 -11.33
C ALA A 387 -0.52 1.41 -12.10
N PRO A 388 -0.94 2.45 -12.85
CA PRO A 388 -0.04 3.45 -13.41
C PRO A 388 0.81 4.09 -12.31
N TRP A 389 2.05 4.41 -12.62
CA TRP A 389 3.00 4.82 -11.60
C TRP A 389 3.82 6.06 -11.97
N GLY A 390 4.25 6.77 -10.93
CA GLY A 390 5.22 7.86 -10.99
C GLY A 390 4.84 8.98 -11.95
N PRO A 391 5.82 9.61 -12.62
CA PRO A 391 5.58 10.73 -13.52
C PRO A 391 4.78 10.34 -14.76
N PHE A 392 4.75 9.06 -15.12
CA PHE A 392 3.96 8.56 -16.25
C PHE A 392 2.46 8.57 -15.94
N ALA A 393 2.07 8.21 -14.70
CA ALA A 393 0.69 8.34 -14.22
C ALA A 393 0.29 9.83 -14.12
N ALA A 394 1.14 10.65 -13.50
CA ALA A 394 0.91 12.07 -13.34
C ALA A 394 0.83 12.81 -14.68
N ALA A 395 1.59 12.42 -15.69
CA ALA A 395 1.53 13.01 -17.02
C ALA A 395 0.27 12.63 -17.80
N ALA A 396 -0.26 11.43 -17.56
CA ALA A 396 -1.54 10.99 -18.14
C ALA A 396 -2.74 11.73 -17.53
N HIS A 397 -2.68 12.02 -16.21
CA HIS A 397 -3.74 12.69 -15.43
C HIS A 397 -3.17 13.90 -14.67
N PRO A 398 -2.73 14.97 -15.39
CA PRO A 398 -1.98 16.06 -14.79
C PRO A 398 -2.84 16.94 -13.87
N LEU A 399 -2.23 17.41 -12.78
CA LEU A 399 -2.82 18.47 -11.97
C LEU A 399 -3.08 19.72 -12.82
N PRO A 400 -4.13 20.51 -12.54
CA PRO A 400 -4.50 21.66 -13.36
C PRO A 400 -3.35 22.63 -13.65
N HIS A 401 -2.48 22.87 -12.66
CA HIS A 401 -1.33 23.76 -12.76
C HIS A 401 -0.10 23.13 -13.40
N GLN A 402 -0.10 21.81 -13.67
CA GLN A 402 1.04 21.06 -14.24
C GLN A 402 0.84 20.61 -15.69
N ARG A 403 -0.24 20.98 -16.36
CA ARG A 403 -0.55 20.51 -17.72
C ARG A 403 0.59 20.76 -18.73
N ALA A 404 1.23 21.92 -18.66
CA ALA A 404 2.37 22.25 -19.53
C ALA A 404 3.58 21.37 -19.23
N ALA A 405 3.94 21.20 -17.95
CA ALA A 405 5.04 20.33 -17.53
C ALA A 405 4.80 18.86 -17.91
N ALA A 406 3.60 18.37 -17.73
CA ALA A 406 3.20 17.01 -18.11
C ALA A 406 3.33 16.76 -19.64
N ARG A 407 2.89 17.73 -20.46
CA ARG A 407 3.05 17.66 -21.91
C ARG A 407 4.53 17.65 -22.31
N ALA A 408 5.32 18.59 -21.80
CA ALA A 408 6.75 18.68 -22.09
C ALA A 408 7.48 17.40 -21.65
N PHE A 409 7.12 16.81 -20.48
CA PHE A 409 7.65 15.52 -20.03
C PHE A 409 7.30 14.41 -21.02
N SER A 410 6.02 14.30 -21.44
CA SER A 410 5.57 13.24 -22.36
C SER A 410 6.26 13.30 -23.71
N GLU A 411 6.57 14.50 -24.22
CA GLU A 411 7.31 14.70 -25.47
C GLU A 411 8.78 14.26 -25.36
N ARG A 412 9.34 14.21 -24.14
CA ARG A 412 10.71 13.76 -23.86
C ARG A 412 10.82 12.24 -23.68
N VAL A 413 9.73 11.53 -23.43
CA VAL A 413 9.75 10.07 -23.26
C VAL A 413 9.99 9.42 -24.62
N SER A 414 11.21 8.95 -24.87
CA SER A 414 11.64 8.42 -26.17
C SER A 414 11.64 6.91 -26.26
N ALA A 415 11.78 6.22 -25.13
CA ALA A 415 11.87 4.76 -25.12
C ALA A 415 11.35 4.18 -23.78
N ARG A 416 10.96 2.90 -23.85
CA ARG A 416 10.60 2.06 -22.72
C ARG A 416 11.39 0.77 -22.79
N VAL A 417 11.97 0.37 -21.67
CA VAL A 417 12.57 -0.95 -21.47
C VAL A 417 11.72 -1.70 -20.45
N ASP A 418 11.38 -2.94 -20.76
CA ASP A 418 10.50 -3.75 -19.96
C ASP A 418 11.17 -5.09 -19.66
N ALA A 419 11.16 -5.52 -18.40
CA ALA A 419 11.71 -6.80 -17.97
C ALA A 419 11.07 -8.01 -18.67
N LEU A 420 9.78 -7.90 -18.99
CA LEU A 420 8.99 -8.97 -19.64
C LEU A 420 9.15 -8.99 -21.18
N LEU A 421 9.58 -7.87 -21.75
CA LEU A 421 9.79 -7.70 -23.19
C LEU A 421 11.19 -7.15 -23.42
N PRO A 422 12.25 -7.99 -23.36
CA PRO A 422 13.63 -7.53 -23.41
C PRO A 422 13.91 -6.85 -24.75
N MET A 423 13.79 -5.53 -24.78
CA MET A 423 14.29 -4.68 -25.85
C MET A 423 15.76 -4.32 -25.52
N PRO A 424 16.64 -4.30 -26.52
CA PRO A 424 18.01 -3.84 -26.25
C PRO A 424 17.99 -2.40 -25.75
N TRP A 425 18.77 -2.13 -24.70
CA TRP A 425 18.98 -0.77 -24.22
C TRP A 425 19.50 0.10 -25.36
N PRO A 426 18.96 1.31 -25.51
CA PRO A 426 19.33 2.16 -26.63
C PRO A 426 20.75 2.73 -26.40
N LEU A 427 21.78 2.08 -26.96
CA LEU A 427 23.19 2.44 -26.76
C LEU A 427 23.74 3.43 -27.84
N ARG A 428 22.86 4.04 -28.67
CA ARG A 428 23.34 5.00 -29.68
C ARG A 428 23.46 6.41 -29.10
N SER A 429 24.69 6.89 -29.00
CA SER A 429 25.09 8.12 -28.30
C SER A 429 24.91 9.42 -29.07
N ASP A 430 24.84 9.39 -30.39
CA ASP A 430 24.96 10.56 -31.28
C ASP A 430 23.70 11.46 -31.30
N ALA A 431 22.62 11.06 -30.66
CA ALA A 431 21.37 11.82 -30.60
C ALA A 431 20.99 12.36 -29.19
N TRP A 432 21.75 12.03 -28.12
CA TRP A 432 21.32 12.37 -26.76
C TRP A 432 22.27 13.35 -26.07
N ASN A 433 21.72 14.49 -25.69
CA ASN A 433 22.39 15.48 -24.84
C ASN A 433 22.37 15.11 -23.36
N GLY A 434 21.79 13.95 -23.00
CA GLY A 434 21.65 13.36 -21.70
C GLY A 434 20.43 12.46 -21.62
N LEU A 435 20.47 11.48 -20.73
CA LEU A 435 19.40 10.51 -20.55
C LEU A 435 18.92 10.49 -19.09
N ILE A 436 17.63 10.71 -18.86
CA ILE A 436 16.99 10.53 -17.56
C ILE A 436 16.38 9.12 -17.55
N VAL A 437 16.93 8.24 -16.75
CA VAL A 437 16.42 6.88 -16.57
C VAL A 437 15.54 6.84 -15.34
N ILE A 438 14.26 6.53 -15.52
CA ILE A 438 13.27 6.49 -14.44
C ILE A 438 12.77 5.07 -14.30
N GLY A 439 12.93 4.49 -13.11
CA GLY A 439 12.46 3.14 -12.81
C GLY A 439 12.18 2.95 -11.33
N ARG A 440 11.72 1.74 -11.01
CA ARG A 440 11.45 1.29 -9.65
C ARG A 440 12.42 0.17 -9.30
N GLU A 441 13.12 0.30 -8.17
CA GLU A 441 14.08 -0.70 -7.65
C GLU A 441 15.15 -1.11 -8.68
N LEU A 442 15.70 -0.12 -9.43
CA LEU A 442 16.68 -0.33 -10.50
C LEU A 442 17.87 -1.21 -10.05
N HIS A 443 18.31 -1.04 -8.81
CA HIS A 443 19.42 -1.78 -8.22
C HIS A 443 19.13 -3.28 -8.00
N ARG A 444 17.87 -3.71 -7.98
CA ARG A 444 17.47 -5.11 -7.74
C ARG A 444 17.42 -5.95 -9.00
N HIS A 445 17.16 -5.32 -10.15
CA HIS A 445 16.96 -6.01 -11.43
C HIS A 445 18.26 -6.05 -12.23
N GLU A 446 18.75 -7.27 -12.54
CA GLU A 446 19.99 -7.46 -13.29
C GLU A 446 19.97 -6.72 -14.63
N PHE A 447 18.89 -6.87 -15.41
CA PHE A 447 18.72 -6.19 -16.70
C PHE A 447 18.80 -4.66 -16.59
N ALA A 448 18.33 -4.08 -15.47
CA ALA A 448 18.37 -2.63 -15.25
C ALA A 448 19.79 -2.19 -14.86
N ARG A 449 20.48 -2.93 -13.99
CA ARG A 449 21.88 -2.66 -13.64
C ARG A 449 22.78 -2.73 -14.86
N ASP A 450 22.69 -3.82 -15.64
CA ASP A 450 23.50 -4.04 -16.84
C ASP A 450 23.28 -2.94 -17.87
N GLY A 451 22.01 -2.53 -18.06
CA GLY A 451 21.69 -1.45 -18.97
C GLY A 451 22.24 -0.10 -18.52
N VAL A 452 22.09 0.25 -17.24
CA VAL A 452 22.65 1.47 -16.67
C VAL A 452 24.19 1.49 -16.78
N ASP A 453 24.84 0.37 -16.47
CA ASP A 453 26.29 0.28 -16.55
C ASP A 453 26.77 0.39 -18.01
N ALA A 454 26.08 -0.24 -18.96
CA ALA A 454 26.37 -0.11 -20.39
C ALA A 454 26.23 1.33 -20.93
N LEU A 455 25.20 2.09 -20.46
CA LEU A 455 25.04 3.50 -20.79
C LEU A 455 26.22 4.34 -20.28
N ARG A 456 26.68 4.08 -19.07
CA ARG A 456 27.86 4.76 -18.48
C ARG A 456 29.17 4.42 -19.20
N GLU A 457 29.35 3.14 -19.53
CA GLU A 457 30.52 2.69 -20.32
C GLU A 457 30.56 3.32 -21.72
N ALA A 458 29.37 3.54 -22.31
CA ALA A 458 29.26 4.28 -23.58
C ALA A 458 29.49 5.79 -23.44
N GLY A 459 29.74 6.31 -22.22
CA GLY A 459 29.98 7.72 -21.95
C GLY A 459 28.74 8.61 -22.07
N ILE A 460 27.53 8.04 -21.98
CA ILE A 460 26.28 8.79 -22.05
C ILE A 460 26.07 9.46 -20.69
N PRO A 461 25.81 10.80 -20.62
CA PRO A 461 25.40 11.45 -19.39
C PRO A 461 24.05 10.92 -18.90
N VAL A 462 24.01 10.31 -17.72
CA VAL A 462 22.79 9.69 -17.17
C VAL A 462 22.40 10.34 -15.85
N LEU A 463 21.12 10.65 -15.68
CA LEU A 463 20.47 10.96 -14.41
C LEU A 463 19.55 9.79 -14.03
N LEU A 464 19.87 9.09 -12.97
CA LEU A 464 19.09 7.96 -12.48
C LEU A 464 18.05 8.41 -11.46
N VAL A 465 16.79 8.13 -11.72
CA VAL A 465 15.65 8.45 -10.85
C VAL A 465 15.01 7.16 -10.37
N GLU A 466 15.21 6.88 -9.11
CA GLU A 466 14.62 5.73 -8.39
C GLU A 466 13.30 6.13 -7.74
N THR A 467 12.21 5.47 -8.12
CA THR A 467 10.89 5.74 -7.55
C THR A 467 10.46 4.73 -6.49
N GLY A 468 11.18 3.62 -6.35
CA GLY A 468 11.02 2.64 -5.28
C GLY A 468 11.87 2.98 -4.05
N TRP A 469 12.14 1.96 -3.24
CA TRP A 469 13.09 2.07 -2.13
C TRP A 469 14.52 1.95 -2.67
N PRO A 470 15.37 2.97 -2.50
CA PRO A 470 16.71 2.95 -3.08
C PRO A 470 17.64 1.98 -2.36
N GLU A 471 18.76 1.64 -3.02
CA GLU A 471 19.85 0.97 -2.35
C GLU A 471 20.45 1.82 -1.22
N ALA A 472 21.06 1.17 -0.23
CA ALA A 472 21.82 1.87 0.80
C ALA A 472 23.03 2.61 0.16
N PRO A 473 23.35 3.84 0.59
CA PRO A 473 24.47 4.57 0.04
C PRO A 473 25.80 3.96 0.48
N GLU A 474 26.73 3.78 -0.47
CA GLU A 474 28.12 3.46 -0.21
C GLU A 474 28.98 4.73 -0.32
N ALA A 475 29.76 5.06 0.72
CA ALA A 475 30.55 6.30 0.78
C ALA A 475 29.73 7.57 0.44
N GLY A 476 28.46 7.61 0.86
CA GLY A 476 27.55 8.73 0.64
C GLY A 476 26.95 8.83 -0.77
N ARG A 477 27.14 7.81 -1.62
CA ARG A 477 26.59 7.76 -2.99
C ARG A 477 25.85 6.45 -3.23
N ARG A 478 24.78 6.51 -4.01
CA ARG A 478 24.11 5.34 -4.56
C ARG A 478 24.57 5.10 -5.98
N ARG A 479 24.77 3.84 -6.35
CA ARG A 479 25.20 3.49 -7.71
C ARG A 479 24.05 3.59 -8.71
N TYR A 480 22.83 3.28 -8.28
CA TYR A 480 21.66 3.19 -9.17
C TYR A 480 20.55 4.19 -8.82
N ALA A 481 20.88 5.26 -8.07
CA ALA A 481 19.95 6.35 -7.78
C ALA A 481 20.70 7.67 -7.55
N ASP A 482 20.61 8.60 -8.50
CA ASP A 482 21.03 10.00 -8.31
C ASP A 482 19.93 10.80 -7.62
N VAL A 483 18.66 10.49 -7.91
CA VAL A 483 17.46 10.95 -7.23
C VAL A 483 16.73 9.76 -6.66
N ALA A 484 16.34 9.80 -5.37
CA ALA A 484 15.47 8.80 -4.76
C ALA A 484 14.16 9.46 -4.30
N CYS A 485 13.04 9.00 -4.87
CA CYS A 485 11.71 9.57 -4.63
C CYS A 485 10.97 8.90 -3.47
N TYR A 486 11.29 7.65 -3.15
CA TYR A 486 10.62 6.83 -2.12
C TYR A 486 9.11 6.68 -2.32
N GLY A 487 8.64 6.72 -3.55
CA GLY A 487 7.25 6.52 -3.90
C GLY A 487 6.98 6.69 -5.38
N SER A 488 6.02 5.94 -5.88
CA SER A 488 5.62 5.95 -7.29
C SER A 488 4.12 6.20 -7.47
N SER A 489 3.42 6.76 -6.47
CA SER A 489 2.04 7.22 -6.62
C SER A 489 1.92 8.32 -7.71
N ALA A 490 0.70 8.61 -8.17
CA ALA A 490 0.50 9.73 -9.11
C ALA A 490 0.93 11.07 -8.51
N LEU A 491 0.71 11.28 -7.19
CA LEU A 491 1.14 12.52 -6.53
C LEU A 491 2.67 12.61 -6.37
N ALA A 492 3.34 11.50 -6.05
CA ALA A 492 4.81 11.44 -6.09
C ALA A 492 5.34 11.73 -7.50
N GLY A 493 4.64 11.20 -8.51
CA GLY A 493 4.92 11.49 -9.92
C GLY A 493 4.73 12.96 -10.29
N ALA A 494 3.69 13.63 -9.77
CA ALA A 494 3.47 15.06 -9.97
C ALA A 494 4.61 15.90 -9.36
N ALA A 495 5.14 15.48 -8.19
CA ALA A 495 6.32 16.10 -7.59
C ALA A 495 7.58 15.88 -8.45
N LEU A 496 7.74 14.69 -9.02
CA LEU A 496 8.85 14.42 -9.93
C LEU A 496 8.73 15.21 -11.25
N LEU A 497 7.54 15.41 -11.81
CA LEU A 497 7.32 16.30 -12.96
C LEU A 497 7.78 17.73 -12.66
N GLU A 498 7.51 18.22 -11.45
CA GLU A 498 7.97 19.56 -11.03
C GLU A 498 9.49 19.64 -10.92
N LEU A 499 10.15 18.61 -10.36
CA LEU A 499 11.60 18.53 -10.30
C LEU A 499 12.23 18.49 -11.70
N LEU A 500 11.64 17.72 -12.62
CA LEU A 500 12.15 17.52 -13.98
C LEU A 500 11.74 18.63 -14.96
N ARG A 501 10.96 19.62 -14.52
CA ARG A 501 10.60 20.78 -15.31
C ARG A 501 11.88 21.56 -15.64
N GLN A 502 12.17 21.71 -16.91
CA GLN A 502 13.22 22.58 -17.37
C GLN A 502 12.68 24.00 -17.42
N SER A 503 13.38 24.95 -16.81
CA SER A 503 13.04 26.37 -16.94
C SER A 503 13.13 26.77 -18.41
N GLU A 504 12.09 27.35 -18.97
CA GLU A 504 12.20 27.97 -20.31
C GLU A 504 13.30 29.05 -20.27
N PRO A 505 14.10 29.19 -21.33
CA PRO A 505 15.07 30.28 -21.39
C PRO A 505 14.33 31.61 -21.39
N GLY A 506 14.16 32.24 -20.23
CA GLY A 506 13.42 33.48 -20.04
C GLY A 506 12.79 33.67 -18.64
N GLU A 507 12.61 32.60 -17.86
CA GLU A 507 12.11 32.67 -16.46
C GLU A 507 13.23 32.87 -15.40
N ALA A 508 14.38 33.39 -15.78
CA ALA A 508 15.40 33.85 -14.82
C ALA A 508 14.85 35.10 -14.13
N GLY A 509 14.45 34.91 -12.87
CA GLY A 509 13.70 35.81 -12.01
C GLY A 509 14.00 37.30 -12.18
N ASP A 510 12.95 38.07 -12.24
CA ASP A 510 12.92 39.46 -11.78
C ASP A 510 13.40 39.47 -10.32
N ALA A 511 14.70 39.68 -10.13
CA ALA A 511 15.20 40.13 -8.84
C ALA A 511 14.53 41.48 -8.54
N PRO A 512 13.95 41.72 -7.36
CA PRO A 512 13.40 43.02 -7.05
C PRO A 512 14.52 44.05 -7.17
N GLU A 513 14.31 45.10 -7.98
CA GLU A 513 15.21 46.25 -8.07
C GLU A 513 15.47 46.80 -6.68
N PRO A 514 16.72 47.15 -6.33
CA PRO A 514 16.99 47.80 -5.06
C PRO A 514 16.28 49.17 -5.04
N GLY A 515 15.33 49.29 -4.12
CA GLY A 515 14.52 50.49 -3.92
C GLY A 515 15.35 51.74 -3.94
N GLY A 516 15.03 52.67 -4.84
CA GLY A 516 15.57 53.99 -4.88
C GLY A 516 15.33 54.74 -3.57
N ALA A 517 16.39 55.31 -3.02
CA ALA A 517 16.33 56.15 -1.85
C ALA A 517 15.42 57.37 -2.13
N PRO A 518 14.62 57.85 -1.18
CA PRO A 518 13.87 59.10 -1.33
C PRO A 518 14.82 60.29 -1.26
N ASP A 519 14.84 61.05 -2.37
CA ASP A 519 15.47 62.38 -2.43
C ASP A 519 14.91 63.31 -1.35
N GLY A 520 15.79 63.80 -0.53
CA GLY A 520 15.50 64.85 0.41
C GLY A 520 15.29 66.16 -0.32
N GLY A 521 14.09 66.73 -0.26
CA GLY A 521 13.77 68.08 -0.68
C GLY A 521 13.37 68.92 0.53
N ALA A 522 14.26 69.84 0.92
CA ALA A 522 13.99 70.92 1.88
C ALA A 522 13.12 71.98 1.23
N ALA A 523 12.06 72.41 1.92
CA ALA A 523 11.62 73.81 2.15
C ALA A 523 10.41 73.77 3.08
#